data_cd641cce192248fe9bbaeafb18366dfb
#
_entry.id   cd641cce192248fe9bbaeafb18366dfb
#
_cell.length_a   1.000
_cell.length_b   1.000
_cell.length_c   1.000
_cell.angle_alpha   90.00
_cell.angle_beta   90.00
_cell.angle_gamma   90.00
#
_symmetry.space_group_name_H-M   'P 1'
#
loop_
_entity.id
_entity.type
_entity.pdbx_description
1 polymer ?
#
loop_
_entity_poly.entity_id
_entity_poly.type
_entity_poly.pdbx_seq_one_letter_code
_entity_poly.pdbx_strand_id
1 'polypeptide(L)'
;ALPISENIPPELLPKFDIAFLDIDMKPTDGFTLARNIHNAQPNTIIIFLTNYPQFAAEGYEVQAFRYLLKTKLDQKLIPYFQAAVEQFRSIRKTVSFTLSGEETDIPVSDILYIESAQRTVFLHLTQPSRLQPKLYATLNAMEDQFRPLGFLRIQKSYLVNMAHIRKFQYNTVTLSNGQILTVSEKHYTKLKAQFSLWKGKTKWNIS
;
A
#
# COMPACT_ATOMS: atom_id res chain seq x y z
N ALA A 1 4.25 21.01 -15.01
CA ALA A 1 3.09 20.11 -15.05
C ALA A 1 2.63 20.00 -16.49
N LEU A 2 2.59 18.79 -17.03
CA LEU A 2 2.02 18.56 -18.36
C LEU A 2 0.50 18.42 -18.19
N PRO A 3 -0.32 19.15 -18.95
CA PRO A 3 -1.77 18.94 -18.94
C PRO A 3 -2.05 17.53 -19.49
N ILE A 4 -2.78 16.72 -18.72
CA ILE A 4 -3.24 15.42 -19.19
C ILE A 4 -4.49 15.69 -20.01
N SER A 5 -4.42 15.53 -21.33
CA SER A 5 -5.56 15.64 -22.22
C SER A 5 -6.38 14.35 -22.25
N GLU A 6 -7.63 14.45 -22.58
CA GLU A 6 -8.82 13.69 -22.30
C GLU A 6 -8.97 12.26 -22.81
N ASN A 7 -8.14 11.81 -23.70
CA ASN A 7 -8.32 10.52 -24.40
C ASN A 7 -7.00 9.76 -24.52
N ILE A 8 -6.14 9.83 -23.49
CA ILE A 8 -4.97 8.96 -23.48
C ILE A 8 -5.43 7.57 -23.04
N PRO A 9 -5.28 6.55 -23.89
CA PRO A 9 -5.53 5.16 -23.46
C PRO A 9 -4.74 4.86 -22.20
N PRO A 10 -5.28 4.08 -21.24
CA PRO A 10 -4.63 3.77 -19.96
C PRO A 10 -3.18 3.28 -20.10
N GLU A 11 -2.87 2.55 -21.16
CA GLU A 11 -1.54 2.04 -21.51
C GLU A 11 -0.55 3.12 -21.97
N LEU A 12 -1.05 4.27 -22.44
CA LEU A 12 -0.25 5.41 -22.88
C LEU A 12 -0.15 6.52 -21.82
N LEU A 13 -0.81 6.36 -20.68
CA LEU A 13 -0.67 7.31 -19.57
C LEU A 13 0.79 7.34 -19.11
N PRO A 14 1.43 8.53 -19.06
CA PRO A 14 2.75 8.64 -18.47
C PRO A 14 2.77 8.08 -17.05
N LYS A 15 3.86 7.47 -16.64
CA LYS A 15 4.00 6.99 -15.25
C LYS A 15 4.15 8.18 -14.31
N PHE A 16 3.24 8.26 -13.35
CA PHE A 16 3.27 9.26 -12.30
C PHE A 16 3.42 8.58 -10.95
N ASP A 17 4.27 9.13 -10.11
CA ASP A 17 4.40 8.69 -8.71
C ASP A 17 3.37 9.42 -7.82
N ILE A 18 3.13 10.71 -8.10
CA ILE A 18 2.17 11.56 -7.40
C ILE A 18 1.39 12.35 -8.45
N ALA A 19 0.06 12.36 -8.36
CA ALA A 19 -0.82 13.10 -9.23
C ALA A 19 -1.69 14.08 -8.41
N PHE A 20 -1.68 15.34 -8.80
CA PHE A 20 -2.64 16.34 -8.32
C PHE A 20 -3.71 16.52 -9.38
N LEU A 21 -4.96 16.24 -9.03
CA LEU A 21 -6.08 16.27 -9.96
C LEU A 21 -7.13 17.27 -9.49
N ASP A 22 -7.52 18.17 -10.39
CA ASP A 22 -8.74 18.95 -10.16
C ASP A 22 -9.95 18.07 -10.43
N ILE A 23 -11.00 18.21 -9.64
CA ILE A 23 -12.26 17.49 -9.87
C ILE A 23 -13.04 18.14 -11.02
N ASP A 24 -13.07 19.47 -11.06
CA ASP A 24 -13.78 20.21 -12.11
C ASP A 24 -12.86 20.50 -13.30
N MET A 25 -12.62 19.44 -14.08
CA MET A 25 -11.89 19.53 -15.34
C MET A 25 -12.84 19.21 -16.49
N LYS A 26 -12.97 20.10 -17.46
CA LYS A 26 -13.72 19.80 -18.69
C LYS A 26 -12.75 19.37 -19.79
N PRO A 27 -13.13 18.34 -20.57
CA PRO A 27 -14.39 17.61 -20.64
C PRO A 27 -14.43 16.31 -19.79
N THR A 28 -13.36 15.89 -19.12
CA THR A 28 -13.34 14.71 -18.26
C THR A 28 -13.36 15.14 -16.81
N ASP A 29 -14.18 14.51 -15.96
CA ASP A 29 -14.12 14.77 -14.53
C ASP A 29 -12.88 14.13 -13.88
N GLY A 30 -12.35 14.76 -12.82
CA GLY A 30 -11.16 14.30 -12.13
C GLY A 30 -11.30 12.92 -11.50
N PHE A 31 -12.50 12.47 -11.15
CA PHE A 31 -12.73 11.13 -10.61
C PHE A 31 -12.57 10.04 -11.66
N THR A 32 -13.08 10.28 -12.88
CA THR A 32 -12.88 9.36 -14.00
C THR A 32 -11.39 9.22 -14.34
N LEU A 33 -10.65 10.33 -14.37
CA LEU A 33 -9.20 10.30 -14.58
C LEU A 33 -8.49 9.57 -13.43
N ALA A 34 -8.86 9.83 -12.18
CA ALA A 34 -8.30 9.14 -11.02
C ALA A 34 -8.51 7.63 -11.09
N ARG A 35 -9.71 7.16 -11.48
CA ARG A 35 -10.00 5.73 -11.69
C ARG A 35 -9.12 5.12 -12.78
N ASN A 36 -8.95 5.82 -13.90
CA ASN A 36 -8.10 5.36 -14.99
C ASN A 36 -6.64 5.24 -14.57
N ILE A 37 -6.12 6.26 -13.86
CA ILE A 37 -4.76 6.24 -13.30
C ILE A 37 -4.63 5.09 -12.30
N HIS A 38 -5.57 4.93 -11.37
CA HIS A 38 -5.51 3.88 -10.36
C HIS A 38 -5.52 2.48 -10.96
N ASN A 39 -6.33 2.25 -12.01
CA ASN A 39 -6.39 0.98 -12.71
C ASN A 39 -5.10 0.66 -13.47
N ALA A 40 -4.50 1.67 -14.13
CA ALA A 40 -3.27 1.50 -14.89
C ALA A 40 -2.02 1.50 -14.01
N GLN A 41 -2.02 2.26 -12.92
CA GLN A 41 -0.90 2.53 -12.03
C GLN A 41 -1.35 2.55 -10.56
N PRO A 42 -1.63 1.39 -9.94
CA PRO A 42 -2.22 1.31 -8.60
C PRO A 42 -1.40 1.96 -7.47
N ASN A 43 -0.11 2.19 -7.71
CA ASN A 43 0.81 2.79 -6.74
C ASN A 43 0.93 4.31 -6.87
N THR A 44 0.24 4.93 -7.83
CA THR A 44 0.20 6.40 -7.97
C THR A 44 -0.56 7.02 -6.79
N ILE A 45 0.05 7.97 -6.13
CA ILE A 45 -0.57 8.70 -5.02
C ILE A 45 -1.39 9.84 -5.60
N ILE A 46 -2.71 9.79 -5.41
CA ILE A 46 -3.64 10.78 -5.96
C ILE A 46 -4.03 11.77 -4.88
N ILE A 47 -3.89 13.06 -5.17
CA ILE A 47 -4.37 14.17 -4.34
C ILE A 47 -5.33 15.01 -5.17
N PHE A 48 -6.59 15.11 -4.72
CA PHE A 48 -7.54 16.02 -5.36
C PHE A 48 -7.34 17.46 -4.92
N LEU A 49 -7.38 18.37 -5.90
CA LEU A 49 -7.44 19.82 -5.70
C LEU A 49 -8.81 20.31 -6.16
N THR A 50 -9.61 20.94 -5.29
CA THR A 50 -10.95 21.33 -5.66
C THR A 50 -11.49 22.51 -4.86
N ASN A 51 -12.53 23.16 -5.41
CA ASN A 51 -13.32 24.15 -4.68
C ASN A 51 -14.55 23.53 -3.98
N TYR A 52 -14.84 22.24 -4.21
CA TYR A 52 -16.10 21.61 -3.83
C TYR A 52 -15.90 20.60 -2.69
N PRO A 53 -16.20 20.98 -1.42
CA PRO A 53 -16.03 20.10 -0.27
C PRO A 53 -16.97 18.89 -0.25
N GLN A 54 -18.12 18.97 -0.92
CA GLN A 54 -19.14 17.92 -0.95
C GLN A 54 -18.66 16.62 -1.63
N PHE A 55 -17.70 16.70 -2.53
CA PHE A 55 -17.18 15.53 -3.25
C PHE A 55 -16.09 14.75 -2.49
N ALA A 56 -15.78 15.12 -1.25
CA ALA A 56 -14.77 14.42 -0.46
C ALA A 56 -15.11 12.94 -0.23
N ALA A 57 -16.40 12.59 -0.13
CA ALA A 57 -16.85 11.20 0.04
C ALA A 57 -16.54 10.33 -1.20
N GLU A 58 -16.70 10.88 -2.41
CA GLU A 58 -16.41 10.20 -3.67
C GLU A 58 -14.90 9.94 -3.85
N GLY A 59 -14.05 10.78 -3.26
CA GLY A 59 -12.60 10.56 -3.24
C GLY A 59 -12.19 9.25 -2.56
N TYR A 60 -12.99 8.72 -1.63
CA TYR A 60 -12.75 7.42 -1.00
C TYR A 60 -12.95 6.25 -1.97
N GLU A 61 -13.86 6.36 -2.93
CA GLU A 61 -14.13 5.29 -3.90
C GLU A 61 -12.93 5.05 -4.82
N VAL A 62 -12.19 6.11 -5.15
CA VAL A 62 -10.99 6.06 -5.99
C VAL A 62 -9.69 5.95 -5.18
N GLN A 63 -9.79 5.70 -3.87
CA GLN A 63 -8.66 5.56 -2.95
C GLN A 63 -7.68 6.75 -2.98
N ALA A 64 -8.21 7.97 -3.15
CA ALA A 64 -7.38 9.17 -3.11
C ALA A 64 -6.64 9.28 -1.77
N PHE A 65 -5.36 9.65 -1.83
CA PHE A 65 -4.52 9.85 -0.66
C PHE A 65 -4.97 11.06 0.16
N ARG A 66 -5.33 12.16 -0.51
CA ARG A 66 -5.74 13.41 0.11
C ARG A 66 -6.76 14.16 -0.76
N TYR A 67 -7.50 15.00 -0.08
CA TYR A 67 -8.45 15.92 -0.66
C TYR A 67 -8.12 17.34 -0.18
N LEU A 68 -7.68 18.21 -1.08
CA LEU A 68 -7.23 19.56 -0.77
C LEU A 68 -8.18 20.62 -1.36
N LEU A 69 -8.82 21.39 -0.50
CA LEU A 69 -9.59 22.55 -0.94
C LEU A 69 -8.65 23.65 -1.47
N LYS A 70 -8.95 24.21 -2.64
CA LYS A 70 -8.15 25.28 -3.24
C LYS A 70 -8.06 26.51 -2.34
N THR A 71 -9.07 26.76 -1.49
CA THR A 71 -9.06 27.82 -0.47
C THR A 71 -8.04 27.61 0.64
N LYS A 72 -7.51 26.39 0.79
CA LYS A 72 -6.46 26.03 1.78
C LYS A 72 -5.12 25.69 1.14
N LEU A 73 -4.94 26.02 -0.14
CA LEU A 73 -3.78 25.63 -0.92
C LEU A 73 -2.48 26.12 -0.27
N ASP A 74 -2.41 27.42 0.09
CA ASP A 74 -1.22 28.03 0.68
C ASP A 74 -0.79 27.38 2.01
N GLN A 75 -1.75 26.84 2.76
CA GLN A 75 -1.48 26.25 4.07
C GLN A 75 -1.20 24.74 4.00
N LYS A 76 -1.82 24.02 3.07
CA LYS A 76 -1.88 22.55 3.07
C LYS A 76 -1.14 21.89 1.90
N LEU A 77 -0.79 22.62 0.83
CA LEU A 77 -0.12 22.02 -0.33
C LEU A 77 1.22 21.39 0.07
N ILE A 78 2.09 22.15 0.74
CA ILE A 78 3.41 21.65 1.14
C ILE A 78 3.30 20.47 2.12
N PRO A 79 2.54 20.55 3.23
CA PRO A 79 2.35 19.40 4.12
C PRO A 79 1.79 18.16 3.42
N TYR A 80 0.84 18.33 2.49
CA TYR A 80 0.25 17.19 1.78
C TYR A 80 1.21 16.59 0.76
N PHE A 81 1.98 17.43 0.07
CA PHE A 81 3.04 16.95 -0.83
C PHE A 81 4.12 16.18 -0.06
N GLN A 82 4.58 16.71 1.08
CA GLN A 82 5.55 16.02 1.93
C GLN A 82 5.02 14.66 2.39
N ALA A 83 3.77 14.61 2.85
CA ALA A 83 3.13 13.34 3.23
C ALA A 83 3.02 12.36 2.05
N ALA A 84 2.75 12.85 0.83
CA ALA A 84 2.73 12.03 -0.38
C ALA A 84 4.14 11.49 -0.73
N VAL A 85 5.18 12.31 -0.59
CA VAL A 85 6.57 11.86 -0.78
C VAL A 85 6.97 10.80 0.25
N GLU A 86 6.58 10.95 1.51
CA GLU A 86 6.80 9.94 2.55
C GLU A 86 6.06 8.64 2.22
N GLN A 87 4.80 8.72 1.79
CA GLN A 87 4.01 7.57 1.34
C GLN A 87 4.67 6.88 0.14
N PHE A 88 5.12 7.66 -0.86
CA PHE A 88 5.82 7.15 -2.03
C PHE A 88 7.11 6.41 -1.65
N ARG A 89 7.93 6.99 -0.77
CA ARG A 89 9.14 6.34 -0.25
C ARG A 89 8.81 5.06 0.51
N SER A 90 7.70 5.05 1.26
CA SER A 90 7.24 3.86 1.98
C SER A 90 6.81 2.73 1.03
N ILE A 91 6.09 3.06 -0.05
CA ILE A 91 5.66 2.10 -1.08
C ILE A 91 6.87 1.50 -1.81
N ARG A 92 7.92 2.30 -2.03
CA ARG A 92 9.14 1.88 -2.74
C ARG A 92 10.26 1.35 -1.85
N LYS A 93 10.02 1.12 -0.54
CA LYS A 93 11.00 0.40 0.26
C LYS A 93 11.26 -0.97 -0.35
N THR A 94 12.51 -1.23 -0.68
CA THR A 94 12.96 -2.55 -1.13
C THR A 94 13.71 -3.24 0.00
N VAL A 95 13.73 -4.55 -0.05
CA VAL A 95 14.61 -5.39 0.78
C VAL A 95 15.41 -6.26 -0.15
N SER A 96 16.73 -6.22 0.00
CA SER A 96 17.65 -7.04 -0.78
C SER A 96 17.75 -8.44 -0.18
N PHE A 97 17.70 -9.43 -1.03
CA PHE A 97 17.87 -10.84 -0.68
C PHE A 97 18.87 -11.51 -1.61
N THR A 98 19.66 -12.43 -1.08
CA THR A 98 20.46 -13.33 -1.92
C THR A 98 19.59 -14.53 -2.29
N LEU A 99 19.11 -14.56 -3.52
CA LEU A 99 18.30 -15.64 -4.07
C LEU A 99 19.11 -16.40 -5.11
N SER A 100 19.32 -17.69 -4.89
CA SER A 100 20.12 -18.54 -5.81
C SER A 100 21.53 -18.00 -6.13
N GLY A 101 22.13 -17.25 -5.18
CA GLY A 101 23.46 -16.64 -5.34
C GLY A 101 23.46 -15.25 -5.95
N GLU A 102 22.32 -14.72 -6.35
CA GLU A 102 22.18 -13.37 -6.90
C GLU A 102 21.47 -12.44 -5.89
N GLU A 103 21.93 -11.19 -5.81
CA GLU A 103 21.27 -10.16 -5.02
C GLU A 103 20.04 -9.65 -5.78
N THR A 104 18.88 -9.73 -5.13
CA THR A 104 17.59 -9.38 -5.71
C THR A 104 16.86 -8.41 -4.78
N ASP A 105 16.52 -7.25 -5.29
CA ASP A 105 15.71 -6.24 -4.60
C ASP A 105 14.23 -6.52 -4.79
N ILE A 106 13.52 -6.75 -3.68
CA ILE A 106 12.08 -6.98 -3.68
C ILE A 106 11.38 -5.78 -2.99
N PRO A 107 10.46 -5.10 -3.67
CA PRO A 107 9.65 -4.06 -3.04
C PRO A 107 8.85 -4.64 -1.87
N VAL A 108 8.88 -3.96 -0.74
CA VAL A 108 8.12 -4.37 0.47
C VAL A 108 6.63 -4.45 0.17
N SER A 109 6.12 -3.57 -0.69
CA SER A 109 4.74 -3.58 -1.18
C SER A 109 4.35 -4.85 -1.93
N ASP A 110 5.33 -5.56 -2.50
CA ASP A 110 5.07 -6.76 -3.29
C ASP A 110 5.04 -8.02 -2.43
N ILE A 111 5.45 -7.93 -1.16
CA ILE A 111 5.45 -9.06 -0.24
C ILE A 111 4.13 -9.08 0.54
N LEU A 112 3.31 -10.10 0.28
CA LEU A 112 2.04 -10.36 0.99
C LEU A 112 2.31 -10.87 2.41
N TYR A 113 3.14 -11.91 2.52
CA TYR A 113 3.53 -12.50 3.78
C TYR A 113 4.79 -13.36 3.62
N ILE A 114 5.40 -13.68 4.73
CA ILE A 114 6.55 -14.58 4.85
C ILE A 114 6.10 -15.79 5.65
N GLU A 115 6.33 -16.98 5.09
CA GLU A 115 6.00 -18.26 5.70
C GLU A 115 7.25 -19.00 6.11
N SER A 116 7.28 -19.58 7.30
CA SER A 116 8.36 -20.45 7.75
C SER A 116 7.93 -21.91 7.69
N ALA A 117 8.70 -22.70 6.96
CA ALA A 117 8.58 -24.15 6.95
C ALA A 117 9.96 -24.77 7.23
N GLN A 118 10.06 -25.51 8.33
CA GLN A 118 11.31 -26.09 8.84
C GLN A 118 12.37 -24.99 9.12
N ARG A 119 13.50 -24.96 8.40
CA ARG A 119 14.58 -23.97 8.52
C ARG A 119 14.63 -23.00 7.34
N THR A 120 13.57 -22.92 6.58
CA THR A 120 13.46 -22.10 5.38
C THR A 120 12.30 -21.15 5.53
N VAL A 121 12.44 -19.92 5.06
CA VAL A 121 11.36 -18.98 4.91
C VAL A 121 11.05 -18.77 3.42
N PHE A 122 9.78 -18.66 3.10
CA PHE A 122 9.26 -18.45 1.75
C PHE A 122 8.60 -17.09 1.68
N LEU A 123 8.94 -16.30 0.66
CA LEU A 123 8.28 -15.02 0.38
C LEU A 123 7.09 -15.27 -0.55
N HIS A 124 5.91 -14.86 -0.10
CA HIS A 124 4.70 -14.90 -0.91
C HIS A 124 4.42 -13.51 -1.46
N LEU A 125 4.50 -13.37 -2.79
CA LEU A 125 4.43 -12.09 -3.50
C LEU A 125 3.04 -11.82 -4.08
N THR A 126 2.74 -10.55 -4.36
CA THR A 126 1.50 -10.10 -5.01
C THR A 126 1.38 -10.63 -6.44
N GLN A 127 2.50 -10.73 -7.14
CA GLN A 127 2.61 -11.35 -8.45
C GLN A 127 3.22 -12.74 -8.27
N PRO A 128 2.59 -13.80 -8.80
CA PRO A 128 3.20 -15.13 -8.76
C PRO A 128 4.49 -15.11 -9.58
N SER A 129 5.62 -15.30 -8.91
CA SER A 129 6.88 -15.53 -9.60
C SER A 129 6.99 -16.99 -10.03
N ARG A 130 7.72 -17.28 -11.12
CA ARG A 130 7.95 -18.66 -11.60
C ARG A 130 8.65 -19.54 -10.54
N LEU A 131 9.45 -18.91 -9.67
CA LEU A 131 10.10 -19.55 -8.53
C LEU A 131 9.72 -18.76 -7.29
N GLN A 132 9.10 -19.43 -6.32
CA GLN A 132 8.83 -18.82 -5.03
C GLN A 132 10.15 -18.51 -4.32
N PRO A 133 10.46 -17.23 -3.99
CA PRO A 133 11.70 -16.92 -3.31
C PRO A 133 11.78 -17.62 -1.96
N LYS A 134 12.87 -18.32 -1.71
CA LYS A 134 13.14 -19.02 -0.46
C LYS A 134 14.50 -18.64 0.11
N LEU A 135 14.57 -18.55 1.43
CA LEU A 135 15.77 -18.12 2.16
C LEU A 135 16.05 -19.09 3.31
N TYR A 136 17.30 -19.38 3.54
CA TYR A 136 17.73 -20.10 4.75
C TYR A 136 17.83 -19.10 5.91
N ALA A 137 16.71 -18.87 6.58
CA ALA A 137 16.60 -17.93 7.69
C ALA A 137 15.54 -18.40 8.70
N THR A 138 15.56 -17.83 9.89
CA THR A 138 14.51 -18.05 10.88
C THR A 138 13.44 -16.97 10.76
N LEU A 139 12.18 -17.31 11.07
CA LEU A 139 11.11 -16.31 11.08
C LEU A 139 11.35 -15.22 12.14
N ASN A 140 12.09 -15.50 13.21
CA ASN A 140 12.47 -14.50 14.21
C ASN A 140 13.36 -13.41 13.60
N ALA A 141 14.40 -13.82 12.86
CA ALA A 141 15.28 -12.86 12.16
C ALA A 141 14.50 -12.02 11.15
N MET A 142 13.56 -12.65 10.42
CA MET A 142 12.67 -11.94 9.50
C MET A 142 11.75 -10.99 10.26
N GLU A 143 11.21 -11.38 11.40
CA GLU A 143 10.36 -10.52 12.22
C GLU A 143 11.09 -9.26 12.66
N ASP A 144 12.33 -9.37 13.14
CA ASP A 144 13.12 -8.22 13.58
C ASP A 144 13.38 -7.24 12.43
N GLN A 145 13.69 -7.76 11.24
CA GLN A 145 13.92 -6.96 10.03
C GLN A 145 12.63 -6.32 9.48
N PHE A 146 11.52 -7.06 9.47
CA PHE A 146 10.29 -6.66 8.77
C PHE A 146 9.25 -5.97 9.66
N ARG A 147 9.34 -6.08 10.98
CA ARG A 147 8.45 -5.37 11.92
C ARG A 147 8.46 -3.84 11.70
N PRO A 148 9.63 -3.16 11.53
CA PRO A 148 9.66 -1.74 11.22
C PRO A 148 9.07 -1.38 9.86
N LEU A 149 8.94 -2.37 8.96
CA LEU A 149 8.39 -2.23 7.61
C LEU A 149 6.87 -2.47 7.56
N GLY A 150 6.23 -2.69 8.72
CA GLY A 150 4.79 -2.86 8.80
C GLY A 150 4.31 -4.32 8.73
N PHE A 151 5.18 -5.28 9.07
CA PHE A 151 4.78 -6.69 9.17
C PHE A 151 4.38 -7.05 10.60
N LEU A 152 3.44 -7.99 10.70
CA LEU A 152 2.89 -8.52 11.95
C LEU A 152 2.98 -10.05 11.96
N ARG A 153 3.61 -10.60 13.00
CA ARG A 153 3.63 -12.05 13.18
C ARG A 153 2.31 -12.53 13.75
N ILE A 154 1.47 -13.11 12.91
CA ILE A 154 0.12 -13.56 13.29
C ILE A 154 0.09 -14.98 13.86
N GLN A 155 1.13 -15.79 13.56
CA GLN A 155 1.28 -17.16 14.04
C GLN A 155 2.76 -17.55 14.06
N LYS A 156 3.08 -18.71 14.68
CA LYS A 156 4.47 -19.22 14.73
C LYS A 156 5.15 -19.30 13.37
N SER A 157 4.38 -19.52 12.29
CA SER A 157 4.87 -19.74 10.93
C SER A 157 4.56 -18.60 9.96
N TYR A 158 3.79 -17.56 10.35
CA TYR A 158 3.33 -16.52 9.45
C TYR A 158 3.67 -15.11 9.94
N LEU A 159 4.39 -14.36 9.11
CA LEU A 159 4.69 -12.94 9.27
C LEU A 159 4.05 -12.17 8.11
N VAL A 160 3.00 -11.41 8.36
CA VAL A 160 2.10 -10.83 7.34
C VAL A 160 2.32 -9.34 7.21
N ASN A 161 2.37 -8.85 5.98
CA ASN A 161 2.37 -7.43 5.68
C ASN A 161 0.99 -6.84 5.99
N MET A 162 0.91 -5.95 6.97
CA MET A 162 -0.35 -5.35 7.42
C MET A 162 -1.04 -4.53 6.34
N ALA A 163 -0.29 -3.98 5.36
CA ALA A 163 -0.85 -3.25 4.22
C ALA A 163 -1.74 -4.14 3.33
N HIS A 164 -1.49 -5.43 3.30
CA HIS A 164 -2.26 -6.40 2.53
C HIS A 164 -3.41 -7.06 3.29
N ILE A 165 -3.64 -6.73 4.57
CA ILE A 165 -4.76 -7.28 5.34
C ILE A 165 -6.05 -6.52 5.00
N ARG A 166 -6.98 -7.18 4.31
CA ARG A 166 -8.34 -6.65 4.02
C ARG A 166 -9.28 -6.83 5.20
N LYS A 167 -9.25 -8.04 5.81
CA LYS A 167 -10.10 -8.36 6.97
C LYS A 167 -9.26 -9.02 8.05
N PHE A 168 -9.45 -8.59 9.30
CA PHE A 168 -8.85 -9.21 10.48
C PHE A 168 -9.99 -9.70 11.39
N GLN A 169 -10.28 -10.99 11.35
CA GLN A 169 -11.37 -11.64 12.08
C GLN A 169 -10.81 -12.53 13.17
N TYR A 170 -11.70 -13.08 14.01
CA TYR A 170 -11.28 -14.08 14.98
C TYR A 170 -10.70 -15.28 14.22
N ASN A 171 -9.52 -15.71 14.64
CA ASN A 171 -8.73 -16.82 14.06
C ASN A 171 -8.25 -16.66 12.62
N THR A 172 -8.61 -15.62 11.89
CA THR A 172 -8.20 -15.48 10.48
C THR A 172 -7.89 -14.06 10.08
N VAL A 173 -7.00 -13.93 9.09
CA VAL A 173 -6.83 -12.73 8.28
C VAL A 173 -7.09 -13.06 6.83
N THR A 174 -7.79 -12.16 6.12
CA THR A 174 -7.97 -12.24 4.67
C THR A 174 -7.07 -11.21 4.01
N LEU A 175 -6.23 -11.64 3.09
CA LEU A 175 -5.29 -10.80 2.36
C LEU A 175 -5.91 -10.15 1.11
N SER A 176 -5.18 -9.23 0.50
CA SER A 176 -5.59 -8.49 -0.70
C SER A 176 -5.85 -9.39 -1.91
N ASN A 177 -5.13 -10.51 -2.02
CA ASN A 177 -5.32 -11.53 -3.06
C ASN A 177 -6.44 -12.54 -2.75
N GLY A 178 -7.18 -12.37 -1.65
CA GLY A 178 -8.25 -13.28 -1.21
C GLY A 178 -7.78 -14.46 -0.35
N GLN A 179 -6.50 -14.69 -0.19
CA GLN A 179 -5.96 -15.76 0.63
C GLN A 179 -6.33 -15.56 2.11
N ILE A 180 -6.63 -16.66 2.80
CA ILE A 180 -6.98 -16.66 4.22
C ILE A 180 -5.85 -17.37 4.99
N LEU A 181 -5.32 -16.70 6.00
CA LEU A 181 -4.32 -17.25 6.91
C LEU A 181 -4.88 -17.33 8.33
N THR A 182 -4.46 -18.36 9.07
CA THR A 182 -4.87 -18.55 10.46
C THR A 182 -4.09 -17.65 11.42
N VAL A 183 -4.75 -17.13 12.42
CA VAL A 183 -4.19 -16.30 13.48
C VAL A 183 -4.11 -17.09 14.78
N SER A 184 -3.06 -16.86 15.57
CA SER A 184 -2.94 -17.45 16.89
C SER A 184 -4.09 -17.02 17.81
N GLU A 185 -4.95 -17.95 18.23
CA GLU A 185 -6.07 -17.69 19.15
C GLU A 185 -5.59 -17.08 20.46
N LYS A 186 -4.54 -17.65 21.03
CA LYS A 186 -3.94 -17.19 22.30
C LYS A 186 -3.50 -15.73 22.26
N HIS A 187 -3.16 -15.22 21.09
CA HIS A 187 -2.63 -13.86 20.94
C HIS A 187 -3.55 -12.93 20.14
N TYR A 188 -4.75 -13.40 19.77
CA TYR A 188 -5.67 -12.66 18.90
C TYR A 188 -5.91 -11.21 19.35
N THR A 189 -6.30 -10.99 20.61
CA THR A 189 -6.61 -9.63 21.12
C THR A 189 -5.43 -8.68 20.99
N LYS A 190 -4.21 -9.15 21.34
CA LYS A 190 -2.97 -8.36 21.21
C LYS A 190 -2.67 -8.04 19.76
N LEU A 191 -2.76 -9.03 18.88
CA LEU A 191 -2.48 -8.89 17.45
C LEU A 191 -3.50 -7.96 16.78
N LYS A 192 -4.78 -8.09 17.13
CA LYS A 192 -5.84 -7.20 16.65
C LYS A 192 -5.61 -5.76 17.07
N ALA A 193 -5.20 -5.53 18.32
CA ALA A 193 -4.86 -4.20 18.82
C ALA A 193 -3.65 -3.59 18.06
N GLN A 194 -2.59 -4.38 17.84
CA GLN A 194 -1.41 -3.93 17.07
C GLN A 194 -1.79 -3.55 15.64
N PHE A 195 -2.60 -4.36 14.96
CA PHE A 195 -3.10 -4.06 13.61
C PHE A 195 -3.96 -2.78 13.61
N SER A 196 -4.86 -2.63 14.59
CA SER A 196 -5.72 -1.44 14.70
C SER A 196 -4.91 -0.16 14.93
N LEU A 197 -3.88 -0.22 15.79
CA LEU A 197 -2.96 0.90 16.02
C LEU A 197 -2.16 1.25 14.75
N TRP A 198 -1.67 0.25 14.04
CA TRP A 198 -0.96 0.47 12.77
C TRP A 198 -1.88 1.11 11.73
N LYS A 199 -3.11 0.57 11.58
CA LYS A 199 -4.12 1.11 10.66
C LYS A 199 -4.55 2.53 11.06
N GLY A 200 -4.63 2.83 12.35
CA GLY A 200 -4.86 4.17 12.88
C GLY A 200 -3.74 5.13 12.46
N LYS A 201 -2.48 4.80 12.71
CA LYS A 201 -1.33 5.63 12.32
C LYS A 201 -1.29 5.89 10.80
N THR A 202 -1.62 4.89 9.98
CA THR A 202 -1.70 5.04 8.52
C THR A 202 -2.90 5.89 8.09
N LYS A 203 -3.99 5.89 8.87
CA LYS A 203 -5.16 6.75 8.64
C LYS A 203 -5.01 8.16 9.21
N TRP A 204 -4.33 8.34 10.36
CA TRP A 204 -4.18 9.64 11.04
C TRP A 204 -3.14 10.57 10.40
N ASN A 205 -2.32 10.07 9.49
CA ASN A 205 -1.65 10.95 8.54
C ASN A 205 -2.64 11.65 7.57
N ILE A 206 -3.96 11.53 7.83
CA ILE A 206 -5.10 12.01 7.05
C ILE A 206 -5.85 13.18 7.73
N SER A 207 -5.31 13.76 8.81
CA SER A 207 -5.92 14.96 9.45
C SER A 207 -5.23 16.23 9.05
#